data_bbcfb61b05346e1e10c605314a77921a
#
_entry.id   bbcfb61b05346e1e10c605314a77921a
#
_cell.length_a   1.000
_cell.length_b   1.000
_cell.length_c   1.000
_cell.angle_alpha   90.00
_cell.angle_beta   90.00
_cell.angle_gamma   90.00
#
_symmetry.space_group_name_H-M   'P 1'
#
loop_
_entity.id
_entity.type
_entity.pdbx_description
1 polymer ?
#
loop_
_entity_poly.entity_id
_entity_poly.type
_entity_poly.pdbx_seq_one_letter_code
_entity_poly.pdbx_strand_id
1 'polypeptide(L)'
;AYWFHGTRTSADNTFDSGLLPLNQTESLVMDMLVNLAPDVVVKERLQAWNFHAGVPDTLFRTRTRNEMHWGPYGHLVQEVHFHARKLWQHDYLRLPELVEDVCNAYQKKYGQDLTEHYLKVLKPCIVCFRADIEYEKGAFEAALSYAYTSVRELPPDSGAVFGIDRHGISVCLDEIVNVEFTKLHELDG
;
A
#
# COMPACT_ATOMS: atom_id res chain seq x y z
N ALA A 1 18.91 7.48 0.95
CA ALA A 1 17.76 8.32 0.50
C ALA A 1 16.56 8.13 1.42
N TYR A 2 15.55 8.99 1.29
CA TYR A 2 14.22 8.83 1.89
C TYR A 2 13.27 8.27 0.83
N TRP A 3 12.43 7.33 1.28
CA TRP A 3 11.46 6.66 0.45
C TRP A 3 10.08 6.73 1.09
N PHE A 4 9.05 6.80 0.28
CA PHE A 4 7.68 6.96 0.71
C PHE A 4 6.85 5.74 0.30
N HIS A 5 6.30 5.03 1.28
CA HIS A 5 5.41 3.90 1.10
C HIS A 5 3.97 4.32 1.40
N GLY A 6 3.13 4.36 0.39
CA GLY A 6 1.70 4.63 0.55
C GLY A 6 0.94 3.36 0.90
N THR A 7 0.03 3.45 1.87
CA THR A 7 -0.82 2.32 2.28
C THR A 7 -2.08 2.79 3.01
N ARG A 8 -2.94 1.86 3.39
CA ARG A 8 -4.02 2.07 4.37
C ARG A 8 -3.95 1.03 5.47
N THR A 9 -4.19 1.46 6.68
CA THR A 9 -4.15 0.61 7.87
C THR A 9 -5.18 1.05 8.90
N SER A 10 -5.30 0.32 10.00
CA SER A 10 -6.08 0.76 11.17
C SER A 10 -5.49 2.05 11.75
N ALA A 11 -6.34 2.89 12.33
CA ALA A 11 -5.91 4.20 12.86
C ALA A 11 -4.97 4.10 14.07
N ASP A 12 -4.90 2.95 14.71
CA ASP A 12 -4.06 2.62 15.87
C ASP A 12 -2.77 1.88 15.50
N ASN A 13 -2.50 1.66 14.21
CA ASN A 13 -1.26 1.03 13.79
C ASN A 13 -0.07 1.98 14.02
N THR A 14 0.87 1.56 14.83
CA THR A 14 2.09 2.29 15.20
C THR A 14 3.31 1.93 14.35
N PHE A 15 3.17 0.91 13.50
CA PHE A 15 4.28 0.34 12.71
C PHE A 15 5.47 -0.14 13.55
N ASP A 16 5.23 -0.57 14.80
CA ASP A 16 6.28 -1.06 15.71
C ASP A 16 7.05 -2.26 15.15
N SER A 17 6.44 -3.04 14.26
CA SER A 17 7.09 -4.13 13.55
C SER A 17 7.82 -3.69 12.27
N GLY A 18 7.85 -2.38 11.97
CA GLY A 18 8.35 -1.85 10.71
C GLY A 18 7.39 -2.07 9.53
N LEU A 19 7.90 -1.95 8.30
CA LEU A 19 7.19 -2.35 7.09
C LEU A 19 7.63 -3.76 6.71
N LEU A 20 6.72 -4.70 6.83
CA LEU A 20 6.98 -6.10 6.50
C LEU A 20 6.68 -6.39 5.02
N PRO A 21 7.40 -7.31 4.39
CA PRO A 21 7.08 -7.76 3.03
C PRO A 21 5.80 -8.59 2.98
N LEU A 22 5.16 -8.67 1.82
CA LEU A 22 3.84 -9.29 1.65
C LEU A 22 3.76 -10.74 2.12
N ASN A 23 4.83 -11.53 1.99
CA ASN A 23 4.88 -12.91 2.49
C ASN A 23 4.85 -13.01 4.03
N GLN A 24 5.11 -11.91 4.75
CA GLN A 24 5.02 -11.84 6.21
C GLN A 24 3.78 -11.08 6.69
N THR A 25 3.15 -10.29 5.82
CA THR A 25 1.99 -9.46 6.19
C THR A 25 0.64 -10.11 5.84
N GLU A 26 0.61 -11.19 5.08
CA GLU A 26 -0.65 -11.84 4.64
C GLU A 26 -1.61 -12.07 5.82
N SER A 27 -1.13 -12.74 6.89
CA SER A 27 -1.95 -13.04 8.07
C SER A 27 -2.33 -11.79 8.83
N LEU A 28 -1.43 -10.80 8.96
CA LEU A 28 -1.70 -9.55 9.66
C LEU A 28 -2.77 -8.72 8.96
N VAL A 29 -2.70 -8.65 7.63
CA VAL A 29 -3.74 -7.98 6.83
C VAL A 29 -5.08 -8.69 6.98
N MET A 30 -5.09 -10.02 6.90
CA MET A 30 -6.32 -10.80 7.08
C MET A 30 -6.90 -10.63 8.49
N ASP A 31 -6.08 -10.66 9.54
CA ASP A 31 -6.53 -10.42 10.92
C ASP A 31 -7.11 -9.01 11.08
N MET A 32 -6.48 -8.00 10.48
CA MET A 32 -7.00 -6.63 10.48
C MET A 32 -8.38 -6.58 9.79
N LEU A 33 -8.55 -7.19 8.62
CA LEU A 33 -9.82 -7.20 7.90
C LEU A 33 -10.92 -7.95 8.67
N VAL A 34 -10.57 -9.06 9.30
CA VAL A 34 -11.47 -9.83 10.18
C VAL A 34 -11.92 -8.98 11.38
N ASN A 35 -11.00 -8.27 12.03
CA ASN A 35 -11.31 -7.45 13.20
C ASN A 35 -12.15 -6.21 12.84
N LEU A 36 -11.99 -5.69 11.64
CA LEU A 36 -12.72 -4.53 11.13
C LEU A 36 -13.94 -4.92 10.27
N ALA A 37 -14.35 -6.19 10.29
CA ALA A 37 -15.49 -6.66 9.48
C ALA A 37 -16.80 -5.95 9.87
N PRO A 38 -17.68 -5.64 8.90
CA PRO A 38 -18.92 -4.89 9.16
C PRO A 38 -19.93 -5.61 10.03
N ASP A 39 -19.92 -6.93 10.03
CA ASP A 39 -20.84 -7.78 10.80
C ASP A 39 -20.24 -9.16 11.08
N VAL A 40 -20.96 -9.93 11.90
CA VAL A 40 -20.51 -11.27 12.34
C VAL A 40 -20.42 -12.27 11.19
N VAL A 41 -21.29 -12.19 10.18
CA VAL A 41 -21.30 -13.12 9.04
C VAL A 41 -20.09 -12.89 8.17
N VAL A 42 -19.77 -11.64 7.87
CA VAL A 42 -18.53 -11.27 7.13
C VAL A 42 -17.31 -11.71 7.93
N LYS A 43 -17.29 -11.45 9.24
CA LYS A 43 -16.19 -11.85 10.12
C LYS A 43 -15.92 -13.35 10.06
N GLU A 44 -16.93 -14.18 10.24
CA GLU A 44 -16.81 -15.65 10.21
C GLU A 44 -16.31 -16.16 8.83
N ARG A 45 -16.79 -15.57 7.74
CA ARG A 45 -16.36 -15.93 6.37
C ARG A 45 -14.90 -15.57 6.11
N LEU A 46 -14.45 -14.39 6.53
CA LEU A 46 -13.06 -13.97 6.41
C LEU A 46 -12.15 -14.81 7.33
N GLN A 47 -12.59 -15.14 8.54
CA GLN A 47 -11.87 -16.05 9.43
C GLN A 47 -11.67 -17.42 8.79
N ALA A 48 -12.69 -17.96 8.11
CA ALA A 48 -12.57 -19.23 7.41
C ALA A 48 -11.51 -19.19 6.29
N TRP A 49 -11.34 -18.05 5.64
CA TRP A 49 -10.25 -17.87 4.66
C TRP A 49 -8.89 -17.76 5.34
N ASN A 50 -8.79 -17.01 6.42
CA ASN A 50 -7.53 -16.81 7.13
C ASN A 50 -6.97 -18.12 7.72
N PHE A 51 -7.82 -18.93 8.35
CA PHE A 51 -7.36 -20.11 9.09
C PHE A 51 -7.38 -21.42 8.30
N HIS A 52 -8.20 -21.56 7.25
CA HIS A 52 -8.46 -22.87 6.65
C HIS A 52 -8.35 -22.94 5.14
N ALA A 53 -8.98 -22.03 4.42
CA ALA A 53 -9.19 -22.19 2.98
C ALA A 53 -8.25 -21.32 2.11
N GLY A 54 -7.66 -20.28 2.71
CA GLY A 54 -6.99 -19.20 1.97
C GLY A 54 -7.99 -18.33 1.20
N VAL A 55 -7.53 -17.15 0.79
CA VAL A 55 -8.33 -16.24 -0.05
C VAL A 55 -8.49 -16.87 -1.45
N PRO A 56 -9.72 -17.06 -1.94
CA PRO A 56 -9.97 -17.72 -3.23
C PRO A 56 -9.78 -16.76 -4.41
N ASP A 57 -8.63 -16.09 -4.46
CA ASP A 57 -8.22 -15.17 -5.51
C ASP A 57 -6.83 -15.51 -6.04
N THR A 58 -6.65 -15.40 -7.37
CA THR A 58 -5.37 -15.73 -8.01
C THR A 58 -4.35 -14.63 -7.81
N LEU A 59 -4.76 -13.35 -7.88
CA LEU A 59 -3.86 -12.21 -7.69
C LEU A 59 -3.34 -12.17 -6.26
N PHE A 60 -4.22 -12.35 -5.27
CA PHE A 60 -3.83 -12.45 -3.86
C PHE A 60 -2.73 -13.49 -3.67
N ARG A 61 -2.94 -14.71 -4.22
CA ARG A 61 -1.94 -15.78 -4.11
C ARG A 61 -0.65 -15.49 -4.86
N THR A 62 -0.73 -14.83 -6.02
CA THR A 62 0.46 -14.44 -6.78
C THR A 62 1.28 -13.44 -5.98
N ARG A 63 0.65 -12.41 -5.42
CA ARG A 63 1.34 -11.37 -4.64
C ARG A 63 1.98 -11.92 -3.37
N THR A 64 1.29 -12.80 -2.66
CA THR A 64 1.81 -13.34 -1.38
C THR A 64 2.84 -14.44 -1.56
N ARG A 65 2.88 -15.13 -2.69
CA ARG A 65 3.76 -16.29 -2.93
C ARG A 65 4.92 -16.05 -3.89
N ASN A 66 4.85 -15.01 -4.71
CA ASN A 66 5.90 -14.69 -5.66
C ASN A 66 6.78 -13.56 -5.10
N GLU A 67 8.06 -13.85 -4.90
CA GLU A 67 9.04 -12.92 -4.33
C GLU A 67 9.16 -11.59 -5.09
N MET A 68 8.85 -11.58 -6.38
CA MET A 68 8.80 -10.36 -7.20
C MET A 68 7.74 -9.33 -6.74
N HIS A 69 6.83 -9.73 -5.84
CA HIS A 69 5.77 -8.86 -5.33
C HIS A 69 5.90 -8.54 -3.84
N TRP A 70 6.93 -9.06 -3.16
CA TRP A 70 6.96 -8.96 -1.71
C TRP A 70 7.26 -7.55 -1.18
N GLY A 71 8.04 -6.72 -1.89
CA GLY A 71 8.38 -5.39 -1.41
C GLY A 71 9.16 -5.40 -0.09
N PRO A 72 8.95 -4.47 0.86
CA PRO A 72 8.17 -3.24 0.69
C PRO A 72 8.65 -2.34 -0.45
N TYR A 73 7.69 -1.74 -1.13
CA TYR A 73 7.98 -0.76 -2.19
C TYR A 73 7.96 0.66 -1.63
N GLY A 74 8.76 1.54 -2.20
CA GLY A 74 8.73 2.96 -1.88
C GLY A 74 8.99 3.82 -3.10
N HIS A 75 8.33 4.98 -3.19
CA HIS A 75 8.64 6.00 -4.20
C HIS A 75 9.60 7.04 -3.65
N LEU A 76 10.46 7.58 -4.53
CA LEU A 76 11.38 8.67 -4.17
C LEU A 76 10.63 9.99 -3.91
N VAL A 77 9.52 10.19 -4.59
CA VAL A 77 8.71 11.42 -4.53
C VAL A 77 7.38 11.10 -3.84
N GLN A 78 7.11 11.77 -2.71
CA GLN A 78 5.90 11.55 -1.92
C GLN A 78 4.62 11.88 -2.71
N GLU A 79 4.63 12.95 -3.48
CA GLU A 79 3.49 13.47 -4.23
C GLU A 79 2.98 12.50 -5.30
N VAL A 80 3.80 11.56 -5.74
CA VAL A 80 3.39 10.48 -6.65
C VAL A 80 2.19 9.70 -6.09
N HIS A 81 2.13 9.50 -4.78
CA HIS A 81 1.02 8.79 -4.13
C HIS A 81 -0.31 9.50 -4.24
N PHE A 82 -0.32 10.84 -4.24
CA PHE A 82 -1.55 11.64 -4.39
C PHE A 82 -2.02 11.76 -5.84
N HIS A 83 -1.16 11.44 -6.79
CA HIS A 83 -1.43 11.49 -8.23
C HIS A 83 -1.35 10.12 -8.90
N ALA A 84 -1.38 9.02 -8.13
CA ALA A 84 -1.12 7.66 -8.59
C ALA A 84 -1.92 7.29 -9.85
N ARG A 85 -3.23 7.55 -9.89
CA ARG A 85 -4.09 7.24 -11.05
C ARG A 85 -3.69 7.99 -12.32
N LYS A 86 -3.33 9.26 -12.20
CA LYS A 86 -2.89 10.08 -13.33
C LYS A 86 -1.53 9.64 -13.86
N LEU A 87 -0.73 9.02 -12.99
CA LEU A 87 0.61 8.50 -13.29
C LEU A 87 0.62 6.99 -13.63
N TRP A 88 -0.56 6.39 -13.81
CA TRP A 88 -0.73 4.96 -14.13
C TRP A 88 -0.12 4.03 -13.06
N GLN A 89 -0.12 4.49 -11.81
CA GLN A 89 0.30 3.72 -10.64
C GLN A 89 -0.92 3.20 -9.88
N HIS A 90 -0.76 2.11 -9.13
CA HIS A 90 -1.79 1.68 -8.20
C HIS A 90 -1.98 2.70 -7.08
N ASP A 91 -3.24 3.03 -6.77
CA ASP A 91 -3.59 4.02 -5.77
C ASP A 91 -3.66 3.37 -4.37
N TYR A 92 -2.50 3.16 -3.77
CA TYR A 92 -2.36 2.55 -2.45
C TYR A 92 -3.00 3.36 -1.32
N LEU A 93 -3.09 4.69 -1.48
CA LEU A 93 -3.80 5.55 -0.51
C LEU A 93 -5.31 5.35 -0.58
N ARG A 94 -5.83 4.93 -1.75
CA ARG A 94 -7.22 4.54 -1.85
C ARG A 94 -7.44 3.13 -1.32
N LEU A 95 -6.75 2.13 -1.82
CA LEU A 95 -6.92 0.74 -1.38
C LEU A 95 -5.67 -0.08 -1.68
N PRO A 96 -5.01 -0.66 -0.65
CA PRO A 96 -3.90 -1.58 -0.87
C PRO A 96 -4.34 -2.81 -1.66
N GLU A 97 -3.48 -3.32 -2.53
CA GLU A 97 -3.78 -4.42 -3.44
C GLU A 97 -4.31 -5.67 -2.75
N LEU A 98 -3.73 -6.08 -1.61
CA LEU A 98 -4.23 -7.26 -0.88
C LEU A 98 -5.65 -7.06 -0.34
N VAL A 99 -5.99 -5.85 0.10
CA VAL A 99 -7.34 -5.52 0.57
C VAL A 99 -8.32 -5.55 -0.61
N GLU A 100 -7.91 -5.00 -1.75
CA GLU A 100 -8.70 -5.02 -2.99
C GLU A 100 -8.96 -6.47 -3.45
N ASP A 101 -7.94 -7.32 -3.46
CA ASP A 101 -8.06 -8.73 -3.83
C ASP A 101 -9.04 -9.49 -2.92
N VAL A 102 -8.99 -9.23 -1.60
CA VAL A 102 -9.94 -9.81 -0.64
C VAL A 102 -11.37 -9.33 -0.90
N CYS A 103 -11.57 -8.03 -1.14
CA CYS A 103 -12.88 -7.47 -1.47
C CYS A 103 -13.44 -8.08 -2.77
N ASN A 104 -12.62 -8.18 -3.81
CA ASN A 104 -12.99 -8.77 -5.09
C ASN A 104 -13.36 -10.26 -4.95
N ALA A 105 -12.55 -11.02 -4.20
CA ALA A 105 -12.84 -12.43 -3.90
C ALA A 105 -14.16 -12.59 -3.13
N TYR A 106 -14.41 -11.70 -2.16
CA TYR A 106 -15.61 -11.74 -1.35
C TYR A 106 -16.85 -11.42 -2.18
N GLN A 107 -16.78 -10.39 -3.02
CA GLN A 107 -17.86 -10.04 -3.94
C GLN A 107 -18.18 -11.19 -4.91
N LYS A 108 -17.15 -11.80 -5.51
CA LYS A 108 -17.33 -12.96 -6.40
C LYS A 108 -17.99 -14.13 -5.72
N LYS A 109 -17.63 -14.43 -4.47
CA LYS A 109 -18.10 -15.63 -3.77
C LYS A 109 -19.45 -15.45 -3.08
N TYR A 110 -19.70 -14.24 -2.53
CA TYR A 110 -20.86 -13.99 -1.69
C TYR A 110 -21.80 -12.90 -2.20
N GLY A 111 -21.44 -12.22 -3.31
CA GLY A 111 -22.25 -11.18 -3.94
C GLY A 111 -22.29 -9.84 -3.19
N GLN A 112 -21.45 -9.66 -2.16
CA GLN A 112 -21.39 -8.45 -1.35
C GLN A 112 -20.04 -7.75 -1.53
N ASP A 113 -20.06 -6.45 -1.88
CA ASP A 113 -18.86 -5.62 -1.96
C ASP A 113 -18.50 -5.06 -0.57
N LEU A 114 -17.26 -5.27 -0.15
CA LEU A 114 -16.72 -4.76 1.11
C LEU A 114 -15.85 -3.52 0.93
N THR A 115 -15.60 -3.08 -0.31
CA THR A 115 -14.68 -1.99 -0.64
C THR A 115 -15.02 -0.70 0.11
N GLU A 116 -16.28 -0.24 0.00
CA GLU A 116 -16.72 1.00 0.66
C GLU A 116 -16.62 0.93 2.19
N HIS A 117 -16.81 -0.26 2.77
CA HIS A 117 -16.64 -0.43 4.20
C HIS A 117 -15.17 -0.23 4.60
N TYR A 118 -14.23 -0.91 3.93
CA TYR A 118 -12.80 -0.80 4.26
C TYR A 118 -12.23 0.59 3.92
N LEU A 119 -12.74 1.26 2.90
CA LEU A 119 -12.40 2.66 2.64
C LEU A 119 -12.75 3.61 3.80
N LYS A 120 -13.81 3.32 4.55
CA LYS A 120 -14.24 4.14 5.71
C LYS A 120 -13.44 3.85 6.98
N VAL A 121 -13.17 2.56 7.24
CA VAL A 121 -12.56 2.15 8.52
C VAL A 121 -11.03 2.19 8.47
N LEU A 122 -10.41 1.88 7.35
CA LEU A 122 -8.97 2.02 7.17
C LEU A 122 -8.58 3.47 6.86
N LYS A 123 -7.45 3.90 7.38
CA LYS A 123 -6.94 5.26 7.18
C LYS A 123 -5.76 5.25 6.23
N PRO A 124 -5.75 6.16 5.23
CA PRO A 124 -4.61 6.29 4.34
C PRO A 124 -3.42 6.88 5.10
N CYS A 125 -2.25 6.34 4.87
CA CYS A 125 -1.02 6.87 5.44
C CYS A 125 0.16 6.70 4.48
N ILE A 126 1.16 7.54 4.66
CA ILE A 126 2.46 7.46 4.00
C ILE A 126 3.51 7.21 5.07
N VAL A 127 4.28 6.15 4.90
CA VAL A 127 5.42 5.82 5.73
C VAL A 127 6.68 6.29 5.03
N CYS A 128 7.37 7.26 5.62
CA CYS A 128 8.69 7.69 5.18
C CYS A 128 9.76 6.84 5.85
N PHE A 129 10.64 6.23 5.08
CA PHE A 129 11.72 5.41 5.60
C PHE A 129 13.05 5.70 4.88
N ARG A 130 14.15 5.35 5.53
CA ARG A 130 15.50 5.44 4.96
C ARG A 130 15.89 4.11 4.37
N ALA A 131 16.42 4.12 3.17
CA ALA A 131 17.15 3.00 2.61
C ALA A 131 18.31 3.51 1.76
N ASP A 132 19.42 2.83 1.86
CA ASP A 132 20.54 3.07 0.98
C ASP A 132 20.22 2.47 -0.39
N ILE A 133 20.54 3.25 -1.41
CA ILE A 133 20.55 2.80 -2.79
C ILE A 133 21.94 3.07 -3.35
N GLU A 134 22.42 2.16 -4.16
CA GLU A 134 23.50 2.50 -5.06
C GLU A 134 23.03 3.62 -5.99
N TYR A 135 23.95 4.53 -6.36
CA TYR A 135 23.61 5.65 -7.23
C TYR A 135 22.94 5.15 -8.50
N GLU A 136 21.67 5.50 -8.66
CA GLU A 136 20.91 5.17 -9.85
C GLU A 136 20.58 6.45 -10.62
N LYS A 137 20.90 6.43 -11.91
CA LYS A 137 20.61 7.53 -12.82
C LYS A 137 19.11 7.87 -12.82
N GLY A 138 18.23 6.86 -12.76
CA GLY A 138 16.78 7.04 -12.70
C GLY A 138 16.31 7.81 -11.49
N ALA A 139 16.92 7.62 -10.31
CA ALA A 139 16.60 8.39 -9.11
C ALA A 139 16.90 9.88 -9.28
N PHE A 140 18.05 10.20 -9.91
CA PHE A 140 18.44 11.60 -10.18
C PHE A 140 17.50 12.24 -11.21
N GLU A 141 17.17 11.53 -12.29
CA GLU A 141 16.23 12.00 -13.31
C GLU A 141 14.84 12.27 -12.70
N ALA A 142 14.33 11.38 -11.83
CA ALA A 142 13.06 11.57 -11.17
C ALA A 142 13.05 12.77 -10.22
N ALA A 143 14.13 12.96 -9.46
CA ALA A 143 14.28 14.12 -8.59
C ALA A 143 14.30 15.43 -9.40
N LEU A 144 14.98 15.47 -10.54
CA LEU A 144 15.01 16.64 -11.43
C LEU A 144 13.63 16.90 -12.08
N SER A 145 12.94 15.86 -12.55
CA SER A 145 11.59 15.99 -13.12
C SER A 145 10.63 16.56 -12.09
N TYR A 146 10.66 16.03 -10.87
CA TYR A 146 9.83 16.55 -9.79
C TYR A 146 10.18 18.00 -9.42
N ALA A 147 11.47 18.32 -9.30
CA ALA A 147 11.89 19.71 -9.03
C ALA A 147 11.41 20.68 -10.12
N TYR A 148 11.46 20.27 -11.39
CA TYR A 148 11.00 21.07 -12.51
C TYR A 148 9.48 21.34 -12.45
N THR A 149 8.66 20.33 -12.18
CA THR A 149 7.22 20.48 -12.05
C THR A 149 6.86 21.29 -10.80
N SER A 150 7.53 21.04 -9.68
CA SER A 150 7.31 21.69 -8.39
C SER A 150 7.55 23.21 -8.45
N VAL A 151 8.65 23.65 -9.07
CA VAL A 151 8.96 25.10 -9.24
C VAL A 151 7.89 25.81 -10.09
N ARG A 152 7.16 25.08 -10.92
CA ARG A 152 6.09 25.60 -11.75
C ARG A 152 4.70 25.44 -11.15
N GLU A 153 4.62 24.97 -9.91
CA GLU A 153 3.35 24.68 -9.22
C GLU A 153 2.47 23.67 -10.00
N LEU A 154 3.13 22.75 -10.72
CA LEU A 154 2.47 21.68 -11.45
C LEU A 154 2.53 20.38 -10.66
N PRO A 155 1.54 19.47 -10.83
CA PRO A 155 1.61 18.14 -10.26
C PRO A 155 2.80 17.36 -10.84
N PRO A 156 3.28 16.31 -10.14
CA PRO A 156 4.32 15.44 -10.67
C PRO A 156 3.87 14.80 -11.99
N ASP A 157 4.79 14.60 -12.90
CA ASP A 157 4.59 13.86 -14.14
C ASP A 157 5.18 12.44 -14.06
N SER A 158 5.07 11.67 -15.12
CA SER A 158 5.60 10.31 -15.19
C SER A 158 7.12 10.23 -15.01
N GLY A 159 7.84 11.31 -15.27
CA GLY A 159 9.28 11.39 -15.04
C GLY A 159 9.64 11.41 -13.55
N ALA A 160 8.73 11.81 -12.67
CA ALA A 160 8.94 11.78 -11.22
C ALA A 160 8.69 10.39 -10.59
N VAL A 161 8.19 9.42 -11.37
CA VAL A 161 7.89 8.07 -10.88
C VAL A 161 9.17 7.25 -10.86
N PHE A 162 9.76 7.10 -9.69
CA PHE A 162 10.88 6.23 -9.44
C PHE A 162 10.71 5.57 -8.08
N GLY A 163 10.87 4.25 -8.01
CA GLY A 163 10.65 3.48 -6.80
C GLY A 163 11.75 2.46 -6.55
N ILE A 164 11.81 2.01 -5.31
CA ILE A 164 12.61 0.84 -4.91
C ILE A 164 11.71 -0.31 -4.51
N ASP A 165 12.23 -1.51 -4.71
CA ASP A 165 11.73 -2.76 -4.15
C ASP A 165 12.76 -3.27 -3.14
N ARG A 166 12.33 -3.55 -1.92
CA ARG A 166 13.21 -4.14 -0.88
C ARG A 166 13.37 -5.66 -1.05
N HIS A 167 12.77 -6.25 -2.09
CA HIS A 167 12.90 -7.67 -2.44
C HIS A 167 12.66 -8.63 -1.26
N GLY A 168 11.61 -8.38 -0.48
CA GLY A 168 11.26 -9.20 0.67
C GLY A 168 12.05 -8.89 1.95
N ILE A 169 12.85 -7.83 1.96
CA ILE A 169 13.58 -7.36 3.15
C ILE A 169 12.72 -6.31 3.86
N SER A 170 12.36 -6.57 5.10
CA SER A 170 11.60 -5.63 5.94
C SER A 170 12.32 -4.27 6.07
N VAL A 171 11.53 -3.21 6.21
CA VAL A 171 12.02 -1.92 6.71
C VAL A 171 11.91 -1.97 8.22
N CYS A 172 13.04 -1.93 8.93
CA CYS A 172 13.07 -1.97 10.38
C CYS A 172 12.52 -0.66 11.00
N LEU A 173 12.10 -0.71 12.26
CA LEU A 173 11.54 0.45 12.95
C LEU A 173 12.50 1.64 12.98
N ASP A 174 13.79 1.41 13.12
CA ASP A 174 14.83 2.45 13.14
C ASP A 174 15.13 3.05 11.75
N GLU A 175 14.70 2.39 10.69
CA GLU A 175 14.71 2.93 9.33
C GLU A 175 13.48 3.83 9.06
N ILE A 176 12.39 3.68 9.81
CA ILE A 176 11.19 4.53 9.69
C ILE A 176 11.49 5.91 10.29
N VAL A 177 11.24 6.93 9.49
CA VAL A 177 11.49 8.32 9.84
C VAL A 177 10.22 9.03 10.30
N ASN A 178 9.12 8.76 9.62
CA ASN A 178 7.83 9.36 9.90
C ASN A 178 6.69 8.50 9.37
N VAL A 179 5.55 8.56 10.04
CA VAL A 179 4.27 8.02 9.56
C VAL A 179 3.24 9.15 9.53
N GLU A 180 2.75 9.46 8.36
CA GLU A 180 1.77 10.53 8.15
C GLU A 180 0.42 9.93 7.73
N PHE A 181 -0.59 10.07 8.60
CA PHE A 181 -1.97 9.77 8.25
C PHE A 181 -2.54 10.94 7.44
N THR A 182 -2.86 10.67 6.18
CA THR A 182 -3.32 11.70 5.24
C THR A 182 -4.84 11.78 5.23
N LYS A 183 -5.36 12.98 4.94
CA LYS A 183 -6.75 13.12 4.50
C LYS A 183 -6.72 13.00 2.98
N LEU A 184 -7.45 12.03 2.43
CA LEU A 184 -7.74 12.08 1.00
C LEU A 184 -8.57 13.35 0.79
N HIS A 185 -7.94 14.42 0.33
CA HIS A 185 -8.68 15.46 -0.34
C HIS A 185 -9.25 14.79 -1.58
N GLU A 186 -10.56 14.91 -1.76
CA GLU A 186 -11.22 14.49 -2.99
C GLU A 186 -10.52 15.20 -4.14
N LEU A 187 -9.52 14.53 -4.70
CA LEU A 187 -8.90 14.93 -5.97
C LEU A 187 -9.77 14.37 -7.09
N ASP A 188 -11.08 14.64 -6.97
CA ASP A 188 -12.07 14.47 -8.03
C ASP A 188 -12.04 15.75 -8.86
N GLY A 189 -11.32 15.69 -9.95
CA GLY A 189 -11.32 16.63 -11.03
C GLY A 189 -10.93 15.91 -12.31
#